data_9c9edb8c6ce10ea2f7f284e58a0b7b34
#
_entry.id   9c9edb8c6ce10ea2f7f284e58a0b7b34
#
_cell.length_a   1.000
_cell.length_b   1.000
_cell.length_c   1.000
_cell.angle_alpha   90.00
_cell.angle_beta   90.00
_cell.angle_gamma   90.00
#
_symmetry.space_group_name_H-M   'P 1'
#
loop_
_entity.id
_entity.type
_entity.pdbx_description
1 polymer ?
#
loop_
_entity_poly.entity_id
_entity_poly.type
_entity_poly.pdbx_seq_one_letter_code
_entity_poly.pdbx_strand_id
1 'polypeptide(L)'
;MTTLYEQAGGFDALLALCHHWTELCLADPVAEHPFSRQDIHPQHVERLAAYLAEAFGGPPLYTGGYGDETSMQRIHAGNGEHVELDEICLRLFDRALDDVGITGEVGRRIAAYFRDATVAMRDYDQSADQVPEGLPLNRA
;
A
#
# COMPACT_ATOMS: atom_id res chain seq x y z
N MET A 1 -11.48 21.28 -7.93
CA MET A 1 -11.10 20.72 -6.61
C MET A 1 -9.96 19.74 -6.80
N THR A 2 -8.93 19.89 -6.01
CA THR A 2 -7.72 19.07 -6.14
C THR A 2 -7.86 17.76 -5.37
N THR A 3 -7.61 16.63 -6.04
CA THR A 3 -7.64 15.33 -5.39
C THR A 3 -6.39 15.11 -4.54
N LEU A 4 -6.45 14.15 -3.62
CA LEU A 4 -5.26 13.75 -2.86
C LEU A 4 -4.15 13.27 -3.80
N TYR A 5 -4.52 12.59 -4.88
CA TYR A 5 -3.60 12.16 -5.93
C TYR A 5 -2.81 13.34 -6.52
N GLU A 6 -3.52 14.41 -6.89
CA GLU A 6 -2.88 15.60 -7.45
C GLU A 6 -2.02 16.32 -6.40
N GLN A 7 -2.51 16.42 -5.17
CA GLN A 7 -1.80 17.05 -4.07
C GLN A 7 -0.50 16.32 -3.72
N ALA A 8 -0.47 15.00 -3.89
CA ALA A 8 0.73 14.20 -3.66
C ALA A 8 1.78 14.35 -4.76
N GLY A 9 1.41 14.88 -5.91
CA GLY A 9 2.31 15.05 -7.05
C GLY A 9 2.07 14.10 -8.22
N GLY A 10 0.98 13.36 -8.21
CA GLY A 10 0.61 12.44 -9.29
C GLY A 10 1.31 11.09 -9.21
N PHE A 11 1.22 10.34 -10.30
CA PHE A 11 1.71 8.96 -10.33
C PHE A 11 3.22 8.85 -10.08
N ASP A 12 4.02 9.73 -10.69
CA ASP A 12 5.48 9.66 -10.53
C ASP A 12 5.90 9.86 -9.07
N ALA A 13 5.23 10.76 -8.34
CA ALA A 13 5.51 10.97 -6.92
C ALA A 13 5.13 9.74 -6.09
N LEU A 14 3.99 9.12 -6.39
CA LEU A 14 3.55 7.90 -5.70
C LEU A 14 4.46 6.71 -6.03
N LEU A 15 4.92 6.62 -7.27
CA LEU A 15 5.88 5.58 -7.67
C LEU A 15 7.20 5.74 -6.90
N ALA A 16 7.72 6.96 -6.80
CA ALA A 16 8.92 7.24 -6.03
C ALA A 16 8.76 6.88 -4.55
N LEU A 17 7.60 7.19 -3.98
CA LEU A 17 7.26 6.83 -2.61
C LEU A 17 7.30 5.30 -2.42
N CYS A 18 6.66 4.57 -3.31
CA CYS A 18 6.58 3.10 -3.22
C CYS A 18 7.95 2.44 -3.40
N HIS A 19 8.77 2.95 -4.32
CA HIS A 19 10.15 2.48 -4.49
C HIS A 19 10.96 2.71 -3.22
N HIS A 20 10.91 3.90 -2.67
CA HIS A 20 11.70 4.24 -1.48
C HIS A 20 11.25 3.46 -0.26
N TRP A 21 9.95 3.32 -0.07
CA TRP A 21 9.41 2.49 1.01
C TRP A 21 9.89 1.03 0.89
N THR A 22 9.85 0.47 -0.31
CA THR A 22 10.32 -0.89 -0.55
C THR A 22 11.81 -1.02 -0.23
N GLU A 23 12.62 -0.04 -0.61
CA GLU A 23 14.04 -0.02 -0.27
C GLU A 23 14.27 -0.01 1.25
N LEU A 24 13.51 0.83 1.98
CA LEU A 24 13.61 0.89 3.43
C LEU A 24 13.19 -0.43 4.09
N CYS A 25 12.13 -1.06 3.59
CA CYS A 25 11.69 -2.36 4.10
C CYS A 25 12.72 -3.44 3.86
N LEU A 26 13.31 -3.49 2.66
CA LEU A 26 14.34 -4.48 2.32
C LEU A 26 15.61 -4.31 3.16
N ALA A 27 15.89 -3.11 3.65
CA ALA A 27 17.04 -2.84 4.50
C ALA A 27 16.78 -3.11 5.98
N ASP A 28 15.54 -3.40 6.37
CA ASP A 28 15.17 -3.66 7.77
C ASP A 28 15.11 -5.17 8.02
N PRO A 29 15.73 -5.67 9.11
CA PRO A 29 15.82 -7.13 9.34
C PRO A 29 14.48 -7.81 9.60
N VAL A 30 13.44 -7.07 10.00
CA VAL A 30 12.10 -7.62 10.23
C VAL A 30 11.22 -7.40 9.00
N ALA A 31 11.21 -6.18 8.45
CA ALA A 31 10.36 -5.83 7.32
C ALA A 31 10.80 -6.46 6.00
N GLU A 32 12.05 -6.88 5.87
CA GLU A 32 12.59 -7.50 4.67
C GLU A 32 11.82 -8.74 4.23
N HIS A 33 11.36 -9.56 5.19
CA HIS A 33 10.82 -10.89 4.91
C HIS A 33 9.70 -10.91 3.87
N PRO A 34 8.62 -10.12 3.98
CA PRO A 34 7.56 -10.16 2.97
C PRO A 34 7.99 -9.62 1.59
N PHE A 35 9.04 -8.79 1.53
CA PHE A 35 9.50 -8.19 0.28
C PHE A 35 10.57 -9.02 -0.42
N SER A 36 11.23 -9.94 0.28
CA SER A 36 12.27 -10.81 -0.26
C SER A 36 11.77 -12.17 -0.72
N ARG A 37 10.47 -12.44 -0.57
CA ARG A 37 9.87 -13.71 -0.98
C ARG A 37 9.93 -13.88 -2.49
N GLN A 38 10.17 -15.11 -2.94
CA GLN A 38 10.25 -15.42 -4.36
C GLN A 38 8.93 -15.29 -5.10
N ASP A 39 7.81 -15.39 -4.37
CA ASP A 39 6.46 -15.29 -4.94
C ASP A 39 5.95 -13.85 -5.04
N ILE A 40 6.72 -12.85 -4.60
CA ILE A 40 6.32 -11.46 -4.77
C ILE A 40 6.30 -11.10 -6.26
N HIS A 41 5.26 -10.37 -6.68
CA HIS A 41 5.11 -10.03 -8.09
C HIS A 41 6.26 -9.13 -8.55
N PRO A 42 6.87 -9.39 -9.74
CA PRO A 42 7.98 -8.54 -10.24
C PRO A 42 7.64 -7.07 -10.36
N GLN A 43 6.35 -6.75 -10.59
CA GLN A 43 5.85 -5.37 -10.69
C GLN A 43 5.18 -4.89 -9.41
N HIS A 44 5.58 -5.42 -8.25
CA HIS A 44 4.94 -5.09 -6.97
C HIS A 44 4.91 -3.59 -6.70
N VAL A 45 5.99 -2.87 -6.97
CA VAL A 45 6.07 -1.43 -6.73
C VAL A 45 5.09 -0.67 -7.63
N GLU A 46 5.07 -1.01 -8.92
CA GLU A 46 4.17 -0.38 -9.90
C GLU A 46 2.71 -0.67 -9.58
N ARG A 47 2.41 -1.89 -9.15
CA ARG A 47 1.06 -2.29 -8.77
C ARG A 47 0.59 -1.53 -7.54
N LEU A 48 1.45 -1.38 -6.53
CA LEU A 48 1.13 -0.60 -5.33
C LEU A 48 0.91 0.88 -5.69
N ALA A 49 1.80 1.46 -6.50
CA ALA A 49 1.66 2.85 -6.91
C ALA A 49 0.35 3.08 -7.70
N ALA A 50 0.00 2.15 -8.58
CA ALA A 50 -1.27 2.21 -9.34
C ALA A 50 -2.48 2.13 -8.40
N TYR A 51 -2.44 1.26 -7.41
CA TYR A 51 -3.49 1.13 -6.40
C TYR A 51 -3.67 2.44 -5.63
N LEU A 52 -2.57 2.99 -5.11
CA LEU A 52 -2.62 4.25 -4.35
C LEU A 52 -3.09 5.41 -5.22
N ALA A 53 -2.64 5.48 -6.47
CA ALA A 53 -3.08 6.52 -7.40
C ALA A 53 -4.60 6.52 -7.54
N GLU A 54 -5.18 5.37 -7.77
CA GLU A 54 -6.64 5.22 -7.93
C GLU A 54 -7.36 5.51 -6.61
N ALA A 55 -6.85 4.98 -5.49
CA ALA A 55 -7.44 5.19 -4.16
C ALA A 55 -7.47 6.67 -3.78
N PHE A 56 -6.51 7.45 -4.26
CA PHE A 56 -6.39 8.88 -3.94
C PHE A 56 -7.11 9.80 -4.94
N GLY A 57 -7.91 9.24 -5.83
CA GLY A 57 -8.72 10.00 -6.77
C GLY A 57 -8.08 10.24 -8.13
N GLY A 58 -7.00 9.55 -8.44
CA GLY A 58 -6.37 9.56 -9.76
C GLY A 58 -7.05 8.61 -10.75
N PRO A 59 -6.44 8.38 -11.91
CA PRO A 59 -7.02 7.50 -12.92
C PRO A 59 -7.09 6.04 -12.45
N PRO A 60 -7.99 5.21 -13.03
CA PRO A 60 -8.19 3.83 -12.60
C PRO A 60 -7.08 2.90 -13.09
N LEU A 61 -5.86 3.18 -12.68
CA LEU A 61 -4.68 2.44 -13.13
C LEU A 61 -4.65 1.01 -12.59
N TYR A 62 -5.17 0.78 -11.37
CA TYR A 62 -5.17 -0.54 -10.77
C TYR A 62 -6.31 -1.40 -11.31
N THR A 63 -7.55 -0.93 -11.20
CA THR A 63 -8.71 -1.69 -11.67
C THR A 63 -8.78 -1.79 -13.19
N GLY A 64 -8.13 -0.88 -13.90
CA GLY A 64 -8.04 -0.89 -15.35
C GLY A 64 -6.97 -1.82 -15.91
N GLY A 65 -6.06 -2.38 -15.09
CA GLY A 65 -4.96 -3.15 -15.64
C GLY A 65 -4.34 -4.23 -14.75
N TYR A 66 -4.52 -4.16 -13.41
CA TYR A 66 -3.82 -5.06 -12.49
C TYR A 66 -4.74 -5.99 -11.70
N GLY A 67 -5.88 -5.51 -11.24
CA GLY A 67 -6.77 -6.32 -10.41
C GLY A 67 -7.89 -5.51 -9.78
N ASP A 68 -8.49 -6.05 -8.72
CA ASP A 68 -9.54 -5.37 -7.94
C ASP A 68 -9.24 -5.48 -6.44
N GLU A 69 -10.13 -4.92 -5.62
CA GLU A 69 -9.95 -4.93 -4.16
C GLU A 69 -9.93 -6.37 -3.64
N THR A 70 -10.84 -7.21 -4.11
CA THR A 70 -10.91 -8.60 -3.67
C THR A 70 -9.61 -9.35 -3.96
N SER A 71 -9.07 -9.22 -5.18
CA SER A 71 -7.83 -9.90 -5.54
C SER A 71 -6.63 -9.37 -4.72
N MET A 72 -6.58 -8.07 -4.47
CA MET A 72 -5.53 -7.47 -3.64
C MET A 72 -5.59 -8.00 -2.21
N GLN A 73 -6.78 -8.04 -1.62
CA GLN A 73 -6.96 -8.54 -0.26
C GLN A 73 -6.57 -10.03 -0.16
N ARG A 74 -6.90 -10.82 -1.16
CA ARG A 74 -6.56 -12.25 -1.18
C ARG A 74 -5.05 -12.49 -1.24
N ILE A 75 -4.32 -11.63 -1.92
CA ILE A 75 -2.84 -11.72 -1.96
C ILE A 75 -2.25 -11.55 -0.55
N HIS A 76 -2.84 -10.68 0.26
CA HIS A 76 -2.34 -10.36 1.60
C HIS A 76 -2.94 -11.24 2.72
N ALA A 77 -4.01 -11.98 2.42
CA ALA A 77 -4.74 -12.76 3.42
C ALA A 77 -3.99 -14.01 3.86
N GLY A 78 -4.39 -14.57 5.00
CA GLY A 78 -3.94 -15.87 5.45
C GLY A 78 -2.54 -15.92 6.06
N ASN A 79 -1.97 -14.78 6.43
CA ASN A 79 -0.60 -14.71 6.99
C ASN A 79 -0.57 -14.69 8.52
N GLY A 80 -1.73 -14.85 9.17
CA GLY A 80 -1.82 -14.82 10.62
C GLY A 80 -1.62 -13.42 11.19
N GLU A 81 -1.52 -13.35 12.52
CA GLU A 81 -1.32 -12.09 13.22
C GLU A 81 0.16 -11.67 13.16
N HIS A 82 0.43 -10.42 12.74
CA HIS A 82 1.78 -9.89 12.61
C HIS A 82 1.84 -8.39 12.92
N VAL A 83 1.31 -8.01 14.09
CA VAL A 83 1.18 -6.59 14.49
C VAL A 83 2.53 -5.88 14.54
N GLU A 84 3.58 -6.54 15.05
CA GLU A 84 4.92 -5.96 15.10
C GLU A 84 5.45 -5.64 13.70
N LEU A 85 5.30 -6.56 12.77
CA LEU A 85 5.71 -6.36 11.37
C LEU A 85 4.95 -5.19 10.75
N ASP A 86 3.64 -5.15 10.96
CA ASP A 86 2.80 -4.05 10.47
C ASP A 86 3.31 -2.70 10.98
N GLU A 87 3.59 -2.58 12.28
CA GLU A 87 4.04 -1.32 12.87
C GLU A 87 5.40 -0.88 12.33
N ILE A 88 6.31 -1.80 12.09
CA ILE A 88 7.59 -1.50 11.49
C ILE A 88 7.40 -0.98 10.06
N CYS A 89 6.60 -1.68 9.25
CA CYS A 89 6.30 -1.28 7.88
C CYS A 89 5.64 0.10 7.82
N LEU A 90 4.73 0.39 8.76
CA LEU A 90 4.06 1.69 8.83
C LEU A 90 5.02 2.82 9.22
N ARG A 91 5.92 2.58 10.16
CA ARG A 91 6.96 3.58 10.51
C ARG A 91 7.88 3.87 9.34
N LEU A 92 8.25 2.84 8.59
CA LEU A 92 9.06 3.00 7.40
C LEU A 92 8.31 3.74 6.29
N PHE A 93 6.99 3.56 6.21
CA PHE A 93 6.17 4.31 5.26
C PHE A 93 6.12 5.80 5.63
N ASP A 94 5.96 6.12 6.91
CA ASP A 94 6.02 7.51 7.39
C ASP A 94 7.38 8.15 7.04
N ARG A 95 8.46 7.42 7.25
CA ARG A 95 9.79 7.88 6.89
C ARG A 95 9.93 8.08 5.38
N ALA A 96 9.39 7.17 4.59
CA ALA A 96 9.45 7.28 3.14
C ALA A 96 8.73 8.54 2.64
N LEU A 97 7.57 8.87 3.22
CA LEU A 97 6.84 10.10 2.91
C LEU A 97 7.72 11.33 3.16
N ASP A 98 8.35 11.40 4.31
CA ASP A 98 9.24 12.51 4.64
C ASP A 98 10.43 12.59 3.67
N ASP A 99 11.06 11.44 3.39
CA ASP A 99 12.25 11.38 2.56
C ASP A 99 11.98 11.82 1.11
N VAL A 100 10.78 11.51 0.57
CA VAL A 100 10.42 11.92 -0.80
C VAL A 100 9.71 13.28 -0.84
N GLY A 101 9.52 13.92 0.31
CA GLY A 101 8.98 15.28 0.37
C GLY A 101 7.46 15.38 0.32
N ILE A 102 6.73 14.30 0.57
CA ILE A 102 5.27 14.32 0.69
C ILE A 102 4.94 14.57 2.16
N THR A 103 4.85 15.82 2.54
CA THR A 103 4.76 16.26 3.95
C THR A 103 3.49 17.08 4.21
N GLY A 104 3.38 17.61 5.43
CA GLY A 104 2.24 18.44 5.82
C GLY A 104 0.93 17.65 5.85
N GLU A 105 -0.17 18.32 5.54
CA GLU A 105 -1.51 17.72 5.57
C GLU A 105 -1.64 16.55 4.59
N VAL A 106 -1.08 16.69 3.40
CA VAL A 106 -1.10 15.63 2.38
C VAL A 106 -0.40 14.38 2.90
N GLY A 107 0.79 14.54 3.47
CA GLY A 107 1.55 13.42 4.04
C GLY A 107 0.79 12.75 5.18
N ARG A 108 0.18 13.53 6.06
CA ARG A 108 -0.61 12.99 7.18
C ARG A 108 -1.81 12.18 6.69
N ARG A 109 -2.51 12.68 5.67
CA ARG A 109 -3.68 11.97 5.11
C ARG A 109 -3.28 10.65 4.46
N ILE A 110 -2.17 10.64 3.72
CA ILE A 110 -1.67 9.42 3.09
C ILE A 110 -1.21 8.41 4.14
N ALA A 111 -0.49 8.86 5.15
CA ALA A 111 -0.05 8.00 6.26
C ALA A 111 -1.23 7.38 7.00
N ALA A 112 -2.27 8.17 7.28
CA ALA A 112 -3.48 7.69 7.96
C ALA A 112 -4.22 6.66 7.10
N TYR A 113 -4.36 6.92 5.81
CA TYR A 113 -4.98 5.97 4.88
C TYR A 113 -4.23 4.64 4.88
N PHE A 114 -2.91 4.69 4.76
CA PHE A 114 -2.09 3.49 4.67
C PHE A 114 -2.14 2.66 5.96
N ARG A 115 -2.16 3.34 7.10
CA ARG A 115 -2.33 2.68 8.41
C ARG A 115 -3.70 2.02 8.52
N ASP A 116 -4.76 2.74 8.18
CA ASP A 116 -6.12 2.21 8.27
C ASP A 116 -6.30 1.00 7.34
N ALA A 117 -5.76 1.06 6.13
CA ALA A 117 -5.80 -0.04 5.17
C ALA A 117 -5.03 -1.27 5.69
N THR A 118 -3.87 -1.06 6.28
CA THR A 118 -3.06 -2.15 6.85
C THR A 118 -3.80 -2.83 8.01
N VAL A 119 -4.38 -2.05 8.90
CA VAL A 119 -5.15 -2.58 10.05
C VAL A 119 -6.38 -3.35 9.56
N ALA A 120 -7.08 -2.84 8.55
CA ALA A 120 -8.27 -3.50 8.00
C ALA A 120 -7.96 -4.88 7.40
N MET A 121 -6.77 -5.09 6.88
CA MET A 121 -6.36 -6.38 6.33
C MET A 121 -6.32 -7.49 7.38
N ARG A 122 -6.26 -7.15 8.66
CA ARG A 122 -6.28 -8.12 9.76
C ARG A 122 -7.58 -8.92 9.84
N ASP A 123 -8.66 -8.40 9.24
CA ASP A 123 -9.94 -9.12 9.17
C ASP A 123 -9.82 -10.43 8.39
N TYR A 124 -8.80 -10.56 7.54
CA TYR A 124 -8.59 -11.72 6.66
C TYR A 124 -7.29 -12.46 6.99
N ASP A 125 -6.86 -12.44 8.24
CA ASP A 125 -5.57 -12.99 8.65
C ASP A 125 -5.49 -14.52 8.60
N GLN A 126 -6.62 -15.21 8.62
CA GLN A 126 -6.64 -16.68 8.70
C GLN A 126 -6.66 -17.35 7.32
N SER A 127 -7.34 -16.78 6.32
CA SER A 127 -7.49 -17.40 5.01
C SER A 127 -7.96 -16.42 3.96
N ALA A 128 -7.49 -16.60 2.73
CA ALA A 128 -8.02 -15.89 1.56
C ALA A 128 -9.51 -16.13 1.35
N ASP A 129 -10.04 -17.26 1.85
CA ASP A 129 -11.46 -17.57 1.77
C ASP A 129 -12.34 -16.62 2.58
N GLN A 130 -11.75 -15.87 3.53
CA GLN A 130 -12.47 -14.87 4.31
C GLN A 130 -12.80 -13.63 3.48
N VAL A 131 -12.09 -13.40 2.37
CA VAL A 131 -12.27 -12.21 1.54
C VAL A 131 -13.50 -12.35 0.67
N PRO A 132 -14.51 -11.45 0.82
CA PRO A 132 -15.72 -11.55 0.01
C PRO A 132 -15.47 -11.16 -1.45
N GLU A 133 -16.33 -11.68 -2.33
CA GLU A 133 -16.34 -11.27 -3.72
C GLU A 133 -16.86 -9.82 -3.86
N GLY A 134 -16.39 -9.14 -4.90
CA GLY A 134 -16.98 -7.86 -5.30
C GLY A 134 -16.73 -6.70 -4.35
N LEU A 135 -15.64 -6.73 -3.58
CA LEU A 135 -15.31 -5.61 -2.71
C LEU A 135 -15.05 -4.34 -3.53
N PRO A 136 -15.60 -3.19 -3.11
CA PRO A 136 -15.25 -1.91 -3.73
C PRO A 136 -13.82 -1.52 -3.36
N LEU A 137 -13.15 -0.80 -4.25
CA LEU A 137 -11.81 -0.30 -3.98
C LEU A 137 -11.85 0.60 -2.74
N ASN A 138 -10.91 0.39 -1.83
CA ASN A 138 -10.79 1.17 -0.59
C ASN A 138 -10.19 2.54 -0.91
N ARG A 139 -11.04 3.55 -1.03
CA ARG A 139 -10.67 4.92 -1.40
C ARG A 139 -10.40 5.78 -0.18
N ALA A 140 -9.47 6.70 -0.35
CA ALA A 140 -9.16 7.68 0.68
C ALA A 140 -10.29 8.72 0.85
#